data_e297edbc840c011c8b8c6a00571e35d5
#
_entry.id   e297edbc840c011c8b8c6a00571e35d5
#
_cell.length_a   1.000
_cell.length_b   1.000
_cell.length_c   1.000
_cell.angle_alpha   90.00
_cell.angle_beta   90.00
_cell.angle_gamma   90.00
#
_symmetry.space_group_name_H-M   'P 1'
#
loop_
_entity.id
_entity.type
_entity.pdbx_description
1 polymer ?
#
loop_
_entity_poly.entity_id
_entity_poly.type
_entity_poly.pdbx_seq_one_letter_code
_entity_poly.pdbx_strand_id
1 'polypeptide(L)' 'MTVTTADPLNFFWFIPTYGDGTYLGSETQQRPPEFGYVREVAQAVDRLGFGGVLLATGQACEESWVTASGLATVTEKLKF' A
#
# COMPACT_ATOMS: atom_id res chain seq x y z
N MET A 1 -28.00 -12.94 -6.63
CA MET A 1 -26.70 -13.18 -7.24
C MET A 1 -25.99 -14.31 -6.51
N THR A 2 -25.49 -15.26 -7.24
CA THR A 2 -24.75 -16.35 -6.63
C THR A 2 -23.26 -16.01 -6.69
N VAL A 3 -22.64 -15.96 -5.52
CA VAL A 3 -21.20 -15.81 -5.47
C VAL A 3 -20.61 -17.19 -5.66
N THR A 4 -19.85 -17.35 -6.71
CA THR A 4 -19.19 -18.63 -6.98
C THR A 4 -17.81 -18.65 -6.33
N THR A 5 -17.29 -19.82 -6.09
CA THR A 5 -15.93 -19.95 -5.57
C THR A 5 -14.88 -19.49 -6.58
N ALA A 6 -15.27 -19.35 -7.86
CA ALA A 6 -14.39 -18.88 -8.91
C ALA A 6 -14.19 -17.37 -8.87
N ASP A 7 -15.08 -16.63 -8.17
CA ASP A 7 -15.04 -15.18 -8.09
C ASP A 7 -14.90 -14.74 -6.64
N PRO A 8 -13.77 -15.02 -6.01
CA PRO A 8 -13.59 -14.61 -4.62
C PRO A 8 -13.49 -13.09 -4.54
N LEU A 9 -13.87 -12.57 -3.39
CA LEU A 9 -13.68 -11.15 -3.11
C LEU A 9 -12.21 -10.84 -3.06
N ASN A 10 -11.84 -9.73 -3.69
CA ASN A 10 -10.48 -9.21 -3.65
C ASN A 10 -10.43 -7.99 -2.76
N PHE A 11 -9.54 -8.01 -1.80
CA PHE A 11 -9.32 -6.87 -0.91
C PHE A 11 -8.03 -6.18 -1.29
N PHE A 12 -8.09 -4.85 -1.31
CA PHE A 12 -6.93 -4.02 -1.58
C PHE A 12 -6.62 -3.20 -0.35
N TRP A 13 -5.36 -2.95 -0.14
CA TRP A 13 -4.89 -2.02 0.88
C TRP A 13 -4.31 -0.80 0.20
N PHE A 14 -3.81 0.13 0.95
CA PHE A 14 -3.13 1.28 0.35
C PHE A 14 -1.70 1.32 0.84
N ILE A 15 -0.84 1.90 0.01
CA ILE A 15 0.53 2.19 0.40
C ILE A 15 0.57 3.65 0.86
N PRO A 16 1.03 3.91 2.08
CA PRO A 16 0.97 5.27 2.63
C PRO A 16 2.08 6.17 2.06
N THR A 17 1.96 6.52 0.80
CA THR A 17 2.95 7.36 0.10
C THR A 17 3.01 8.79 0.64
N TYR A 18 1.99 9.21 1.37
CA TYR A 18 1.98 10.48 2.08
C TYR A 18 2.50 10.33 3.51
N GLY A 19 2.62 9.10 3.97
CA GLY A 19 2.80 8.79 5.37
C GLY A 19 1.46 8.51 6.03
N ASP A 20 1.46 8.29 7.32
CA ASP A 20 0.21 8.11 8.05
C ASP A 20 0.36 8.65 9.47
N GLY A 21 -0.78 8.76 10.15
CA GLY A 21 -0.81 9.24 11.51
C GLY A 21 -2.14 8.94 12.17
N THR A 22 -2.15 9.09 13.48
CA THR A 22 -3.35 8.82 14.27
C THR A 22 -4.46 9.84 14.00
N TYR A 23 -4.08 11.07 13.70
CA TYR A 23 -5.04 12.16 13.53
C TYR A 23 -4.96 12.69 12.12
N LEU A 24 -6.02 12.49 11.35
CA LEU A 24 -6.08 12.99 9.98
C LEU A 24 -6.05 14.52 9.97
N GLY A 25 -5.28 15.06 9.06
CA GLY A 25 -5.16 16.51 8.90
C GLY A 25 -4.24 17.18 9.91
N SER A 26 -3.64 16.42 10.80
CA SER A 26 -2.69 16.93 11.78
C SER A 26 -1.28 16.51 11.37
N GLU A 27 -0.31 17.38 11.58
CA GLU A 27 1.09 17.04 11.37
C GLU A 27 1.70 16.37 12.59
N THR A 28 0.96 16.31 13.68
CA THR A 28 1.44 15.74 14.93
C THR A 28 1.46 14.23 14.88
N GLN A 29 2.58 13.63 15.21
CA GLN A 29 2.73 12.17 15.33
C GLN A 29 2.48 11.42 14.02
N GLN A 30 2.70 12.06 12.90
CA GLN A 30 2.62 11.39 11.61
C GLN A 30 3.88 10.57 11.35
N ARG A 31 3.69 9.42 10.72
CA ARG A 31 4.80 8.65 10.21
C ARG A 31 5.15 9.15 8.82
N PRO A 32 6.41 9.49 8.56
CA PRO A 32 6.82 9.88 7.23
C PRO A 32 6.78 8.67 6.28
N PRO A 33 6.63 8.89 4.97
CA PRO A 33 6.59 7.82 3.99
C PRO A 33 7.98 7.30 3.63
N GLU A 34 8.76 6.92 4.63
CA GLU A 34 10.07 6.34 4.40
C GLU A 34 9.95 4.96 3.79
N PHE A 35 10.88 4.63 2.90
CA PHE A 35 10.80 3.37 2.17
C PHE A 35 10.77 2.16 3.09
N GLY A 36 11.51 2.19 4.19
CA GLY A 36 11.51 1.10 5.15
C GLY A 36 10.11 0.78 5.68
N TYR A 37 9.36 1.82 6.03
CA TYR A 37 8.00 1.66 6.52
C TYR A 37 7.05 1.22 5.41
N VAL A 38 7.15 1.85 4.25
CA VAL A 38 6.32 1.50 3.10
C VAL A 38 6.56 0.05 2.68
N ARG A 39 7.82 -0.39 2.72
CA ARG A 39 8.18 -1.77 2.44
C ARG A 39 7.54 -2.73 3.45
N GLU A 40 7.55 -2.40 4.73
CA GLU A 40 6.92 -3.23 5.75
C GLU A 40 5.44 -3.42 5.48
N VAL A 41 4.75 -2.34 5.12
CA VAL A 41 3.33 -2.41 4.78
C VAL A 41 3.12 -3.30 3.56
N ALA A 42 3.89 -3.09 2.51
CA ALA A 42 3.74 -3.85 1.27
C ALA A 42 4.01 -5.35 1.50
N GLN A 43 5.05 -5.66 2.24
CA GLN A 43 5.38 -7.06 2.52
C GLN A 43 4.33 -7.73 3.40
N ALA A 44 3.76 -7.01 4.36
CA ALA A 44 2.69 -7.54 5.18
C ALA A 44 1.43 -7.82 4.36
N VAL A 45 1.06 -6.88 3.50
CA VAL A 45 -0.11 -7.01 2.62
C VAL A 45 0.08 -8.17 1.64
N ASP A 46 1.28 -8.30 1.08
CA ASP A 46 1.62 -9.40 0.18
C ASP A 46 1.51 -10.75 0.89
N ARG A 47 2.08 -10.85 2.08
CA ARG A 47 2.07 -12.07 2.86
C ARG A 47 0.66 -12.46 3.30
N LEU A 48 -0.18 -11.48 3.61
CA LEU A 48 -1.54 -11.72 4.07
C LEU A 48 -2.52 -12.05 2.95
N GLY A 49 -2.08 -11.99 1.70
CA GLY A 49 -2.90 -12.44 0.58
C GLY A 49 -3.86 -11.40 0.01
N PHE A 50 -3.61 -10.14 0.24
CA PHE A 50 -4.40 -9.09 -0.40
C PHE A 50 -4.21 -9.14 -1.92
N GLY A 51 -5.23 -8.75 -2.66
CA GLY A 51 -5.18 -8.78 -4.12
C GLY A 51 -4.24 -7.73 -4.71
N GLY A 52 -4.06 -6.63 -4.03
CA GLY A 52 -3.17 -5.58 -4.49
C GLY A 52 -3.18 -4.39 -3.57
N VAL A 53 -2.50 -3.34 -3.98
CA VAL A 53 -2.43 -2.09 -3.23
C VAL A 53 -2.65 -0.91 -4.16
N LEU A 54 -3.13 0.17 -3.58
CA LEU A 54 -3.29 1.45 -4.26
C LEU A 54 -2.22 2.39 -3.75
N LEU A 55 -1.61 3.14 -4.67
CA LEU A 55 -0.64 4.16 -4.33
C LEU A 55 -1.23 5.52 -4.63
N ALA A 56 -1.34 6.36 -3.62
CA ALA A 56 -1.80 7.73 -3.81
C ALA A 56 -0.73 8.54 -4.53
N THR A 57 -1.18 9.48 -5.37
CA THR A 57 -0.29 10.40 -6.06
C THR A 57 -0.65 11.82 -5.67
N GLY A 58 0.33 12.71 -5.67
CA GLY A 58 0.13 14.11 -5.33
C GLY A 58 1.43 14.77 -4.94
N GLN A 59 1.41 16.09 -4.78
CA GLN A 59 2.62 16.84 -4.47
C GLN A 59 3.25 16.42 -3.14
N ALA A 60 2.42 16.06 -2.18
CA ALA A 60 2.90 15.70 -0.85
C ALA A 60 3.20 14.21 -0.72
N CYS A 61 2.98 13.41 -1.76
CA CYS A 61 3.22 11.97 -1.75
C CYS A 61 4.57 11.65 -2.36
N GLU A 62 5.13 10.51 -1.97
CA GLU A 62 6.27 9.95 -2.65
C GLU A 62 5.90 9.63 -4.10
N GLU A 63 6.88 9.62 -4.99
CA GLU A 63 6.64 9.35 -6.39
C GLU A 63 6.16 7.90 -6.56
N SER A 64 4.97 7.71 -7.14
CA SER A 64 4.32 6.40 -7.18
C SER A 64 5.05 5.38 -8.02
N TRP A 65 5.57 5.77 -9.19
CA TRP A 65 6.29 4.83 -10.05
C TRP A 65 7.58 4.36 -9.41
N VAL A 66 8.31 5.27 -8.80
CA VAL A 66 9.57 4.91 -8.13
C VAL A 66 9.28 4.02 -6.94
N THR A 67 8.27 4.37 -6.15
CA THR A 67 7.87 3.58 -4.99
C THR A 67 7.43 2.18 -5.40
N ALA A 68 6.55 2.08 -6.38
CA ALA A 68 6.07 0.79 -6.87
C ALA A 68 7.21 -0.06 -7.41
N SER A 69 8.12 0.55 -8.17
CA SER A 69 9.28 -0.17 -8.72
C SER A 69 10.16 -0.73 -7.62
N GLY A 70 10.39 0.06 -6.56
CA GLY A 70 11.16 -0.42 -5.42
C GLY A 70 10.45 -1.55 -4.69
N LEU A 71 9.15 -1.41 -4.47
CA LEU A 71 8.38 -2.42 -3.76
C LEU A 71 8.25 -3.72 -4.55
N ALA A 72 8.21 -3.64 -5.87
CA ALA A 72 8.13 -4.83 -6.72
C ALA A 72 9.31 -5.76 -6.52
N THR A 73 10.46 -5.23 -6.12
CA THR A 73 11.65 -6.06 -5.89
C THR A 73 11.60 -6.82 -4.55
N VAL A 74 10.72 -6.46 -3.65
CA VAL A 74 10.65 -7.02 -2.30
C VAL A 74 9.30 -7.67 -2.00
N THR A 75 8.46 -7.81 -2.99
CA THR A 75 7.16 -8.49 -2.88
C THR A 75 7.08 -9.59 -3.93
N GLU A 76 6.19 -10.54 -3.74
CA GLU A 76 6.09 -11.70 -4.62
C GLU A 76 4.84 -11.70 -5.49
N LYS A 77 3.68 -11.49 -4.89
CA LYS A 77 2.39 -11.63 -5.57
C LYS A 77 1.62 -10.33 -5.66
N LEU A 78 2.06 -9.32 -4.95
CA LEU A 78 1.33 -8.07 -4.80
C LEU A 78 1.23 -7.33 -6.13
N LYS A 79 0.04 -6.84 -6.42
CA LYS A 79 -0.22 -6.01 -7.59
C LYS A 79 -0.35 -4.55 -7.15
N PHE A 80 0.08 -3.68 -8.03
CA PHE A 80 0.06 -2.24 -7.75
C PHE A 80 -0.86 -1.54 -8.72
#